data_c67f2b2140112d87d9b2d9f471aa649e
#
_entry.id   c67f2b2140112d87d9b2d9f471aa649e
#
_cell.length_a   1.000
_cell.length_b   1.000
_cell.length_c   1.000
_cell.angle_alpha   90.00
_cell.angle_beta   90.00
_cell.angle_gamma   90.00
#
_symmetry.space_group_name_H-M   'P 1'
#
loop_
_entity.id
_entity.type
_entity.pdbx_description
1 polymer ?
#
loop_
_entity_poly.entity_id
_entity_poly.type
_entity_poly.pdbx_seq_one_letter_code
_entity_poly.pdbx_strand_id
1 'polypeptide(L)'
;MLGGNQRKGMVLTLGSALLAILIGCATTGTSTTTRTTTRDKTAKGAAIGAAAGAAIGVLRGEREADEILAHAAVGAAIGAGVGAYMDAQEEKLGHIPGTSVERISDDTLLIHFDSDILFSIDSASLSAGSKGSLDEIASVLNEYPKTAIVVQGYTDSTGTEEHNQDLSERRAQAVKNYLVIRGVDEVRMSALGFGESSPIASNSTESGRRMNRRVDILVKAKAK
;
A
#
# COMPACT_ATOMS: atom_id res chain seq x y z
N MET A 1 14.74 28.35 -78.58
CA MET A 1 13.33 28.66 -78.80
C MET A 1 12.75 28.74 -77.35
N LEU A 2 12.65 29.95 -76.78
CA LEU A 2 11.47 30.81 -76.81
C LEU A 2 10.40 30.13 -75.88
N GLY A 3 9.93 30.65 -74.86
CA GLY A 3 9.77 31.97 -74.25
C GLY A 3 9.02 31.68 -72.94
N GLY A 4 9.21 32.27 -71.85
CA GLY A 4 8.83 33.62 -71.53
C GLY A 4 7.35 33.76 -71.26
N ASN A 5 6.95 33.82 -69.97
CA ASN A 5 6.05 34.94 -69.65
C ASN A 5 5.95 35.13 -68.10
N GLN A 6 6.35 36.26 -67.66
CA GLN A 6 6.06 36.99 -66.48
C GLN A 6 4.58 37.37 -66.42
N ARG A 7 3.99 37.42 -65.30
CA ARG A 7 3.08 38.47 -64.80
C ARG A 7 2.72 38.20 -63.33
N LYS A 8 3.27 39.04 -62.47
CA LYS A 8 2.62 40.18 -61.79
C LYS A 8 1.43 39.70 -60.99
N GLY A 9 1.47 39.62 -59.66
CA GLY A 9 1.57 40.81 -58.85
C GLY A 9 0.18 41.15 -58.35
N MET A 10 -0.14 40.79 -57.11
CA MET A 10 -1.15 41.56 -56.34
C MET A 10 -0.90 41.40 -54.85
N VAL A 11 -0.41 42.47 -54.32
CA VAL A 11 -0.36 42.75 -52.90
C VAL A 11 -1.78 43.09 -52.45
N LEU A 12 -2.32 42.40 -51.50
CA LEU A 12 -3.46 42.92 -50.75
C LEU A 12 -3.18 42.73 -49.27
N THR A 13 -2.84 43.84 -48.68
CA THR A 13 -2.80 44.08 -47.23
C THR A 13 -4.21 44.18 -46.72
N LEU A 14 -4.32 43.93 -45.44
CA LEU A 14 -5.33 44.32 -44.45
C LEU A 14 -6.11 43.18 -43.83
N GLY A 15 -5.99 43.15 -42.53
CA GLY A 15 -6.97 42.54 -41.65
C GLY A 15 -6.37 41.99 -40.37
N SER A 16 -5.74 42.88 -39.54
CA SER A 16 -5.52 42.55 -38.13
C SER A 16 -6.86 42.34 -37.44
N ALA A 17 -7.20 41.10 -37.20
CA ALA A 17 -8.24 40.77 -36.21
C ALA A 17 -7.57 40.12 -35.02
N LEU A 18 -7.28 40.94 -34.01
CA LEU A 18 -6.88 40.52 -32.71
C LEU A 18 -8.09 39.86 -32.05
N LEU A 19 -8.17 38.53 -32.08
CA LEU A 19 -9.13 37.78 -31.28
C LEU A 19 -8.50 37.50 -29.94
N ALA A 20 -8.73 38.37 -28.98
CA ALA A 20 -8.42 38.16 -27.57
C ALA A 20 -9.31 37.03 -27.05
N ILE A 21 -8.79 35.82 -27.01
CA ILE A 21 -9.41 34.73 -26.24
C ILE A 21 -9.11 35.00 -24.79
N LEU A 22 -10.09 35.57 -24.08
CA LEU A 22 -10.12 35.58 -22.61
C LEU A 22 -10.30 34.14 -22.14
N ILE A 23 -9.18 33.50 -21.79
CA ILE A 23 -9.21 32.27 -21.02
C ILE A 23 -9.62 32.68 -19.60
N GLY A 24 -10.91 32.62 -19.33
CA GLY A 24 -11.45 32.71 -18.00
C GLY A 24 -10.94 31.51 -17.19
N CYS A 25 -10.00 31.76 -16.28
CA CYS A 25 -9.72 30.81 -15.21
C CYS A 25 -10.97 30.70 -14.33
N ALA A 26 -11.80 29.72 -14.62
CA ALA A 26 -12.78 29.25 -13.67
C ALA A 26 -11.99 28.51 -12.57
N THR A 27 -11.62 29.23 -11.53
CA THR A 27 -11.19 28.64 -10.27
C THR A 27 -12.43 28.00 -9.64
N THR A 28 -12.72 26.75 -10.01
CA THR A 28 -13.56 25.89 -9.17
C THR A 28 -12.76 25.62 -7.90
N GLY A 29 -13.04 26.40 -6.88
CA GLY A 29 -12.55 26.16 -5.53
C GLY A 29 -13.12 24.83 -5.02
N THR A 30 -12.40 23.76 -5.27
CA THR A 30 -12.57 22.54 -4.51
C THR A 30 -12.02 22.82 -3.13
N SER A 31 -12.91 23.07 -2.18
CA SER A 31 -12.59 23.16 -0.78
C SER A 31 -12.09 21.79 -0.33
N THR A 32 -10.81 21.54 -0.52
CA THR A 32 -10.12 20.45 0.15
C THR A 32 -10.10 20.80 1.63
N THR A 33 -11.04 20.26 2.39
CA THR A 33 -11.00 20.31 3.84
C THR A 33 -9.75 19.51 4.25
N THR A 34 -8.63 20.20 4.32
CA THR A 34 -7.42 19.66 4.93
C THR A 34 -7.73 19.47 6.41
N ARG A 35 -8.18 18.27 6.78
CA ARG A 35 -8.14 17.85 8.17
C ARG A 35 -6.69 17.89 8.59
N THR A 36 -6.34 18.88 9.38
CA THR A 36 -5.06 18.99 10.06
C THR A 36 -4.94 17.81 11.02
N THR A 37 -4.44 16.71 10.52
CA THR A 37 -4.09 15.56 11.35
C THR A 37 -2.75 15.86 11.98
N THR A 38 -2.68 15.78 13.27
CA THR A 38 -1.57 16.08 14.17
C THR A 38 -0.22 15.58 13.62
N ARG A 39 0.82 16.38 13.73
CA ARG A 39 2.21 16.17 13.26
C ARG A 39 2.79 14.77 13.54
N ASP A 40 2.33 14.09 14.58
CA ASP A 40 2.77 12.74 14.95
C ASP A 40 2.26 11.63 14.03
N LYS A 41 1.11 11.81 13.40
CA LYS A 41 0.56 10.83 12.45
C LYS A 41 1.27 10.88 11.10
N THR A 42 1.71 12.07 10.69
CA THR A 42 2.41 12.24 9.39
C THR A 42 3.79 11.60 9.41
N ALA A 43 4.52 11.68 10.54
CA ALA A 43 5.83 11.04 10.68
C ALA A 43 5.72 9.50 10.73
N LYS A 44 4.70 8.98 11.41
CA LYS A 44 4.41 7.53 11.43
C LYS A 44 3.98 7.00 10.06
N GLY A 45 3.08 7.72 9.37
CA GLY A 45 2.63 7.36 8.04
C GLY A 45 3.76 7.33 7.02
N ALA A 46 4.67 8.29 7.06
CA ALA A 46 5.83 8.32 6.16
C ALA A 46 6.79 7.14 6.41
N ALA A 47 7.00 6.75 7.68
CA ALA A 47 7.86 5.62 8.02
C ALA A 47 7.24 4.27 7.63
N ILE A 48 5.93 4.11 7.85
CA ILE A 48 5.19 2.91 7.43
C ILE A 48 5.13 2.83 5.89
N GLY A 49 4.86 3.95 5.22
CA GLY A 49 4.87 4.02 3.76
C GLY A 49 6.23 3.72 3.15
N ALA A 50 7.33 4.16 3.77
CA ALA A 50 8.69 3.84 3.34
C ALA A 50 9.01 2.35 3.54
N ALA A 51 8.58 1.74 4.65
CA ALA A 51 8.75 0.31 4.91
C ALA A 51 7.94 -0.54 3.92
N ALA A 52 6.68 -0.17 3.65
CA ALA A 52 5.85 -0.83 2.64
C ALA A 52 6.44 -0.66 1.23
N GLY A 53 6.96 0.52 0.90
CA GLY A 53 7.63 0.78 -0.38
C GLY A 53 8.92 -0.02 -0.54
N ALA A 54 9.73 -0.14 0.52
CA ALA A 54 10.92 -0.99 0.53
C ALA A 54 10.56 -2.47 0.38
N ALA A 55 9.50 -2.93 1.06
CA ALA A 55 8.98 -4.28 0.94
C ALA A 55 8.55 -4.61 -0.50
N ILE A 56 7.82 -3.71 -1.16
CA ILE A 56 7.46 -3.84 -2.58
C ILE A 56 8.71 -3.87 -3.48
N GLY A 57 9.77 -3.13 -3.13
CA GLY A 57 11.04 -3.12 -3.84
C GLY A 57 11.81 -4.44 -3.71
N VAL A 58 11.84 -5.02 -2.52
CA VAL A 58 12.49 -6.31 -2.22
C VAL A 58 11.74 -7.48 -2.86
N LEU A 59 10.41 -7.41 -2.92
CA LEU A 59 9.55 -8.40 -3.58
C LEU A 59 9.87 -8.59 -5.07
N ARG A 60 10.52 -7.63 -5.73
CA ARG A 60 10.96 -7.76 -7.13
C ARG A 60 12.06 -8.78 -7.35
N GLY A 61 12.70 -9.31 -6.31
CA GLY A 61 13.71 -10.35 -6.38
C GLY A 61 13.24 -11.77 -6.03
N GLU A 62 12.07 -11.92 -5.44
CA GLU A 62 11.50 -13.20 -5.01
C GLU A 62 10.42 -13.66 -5.99
N ARG A 63 10.65 -14.77 -6.70
CA ARG A 63 9.76 -15.21 -7.81
C ARG A 63 8.30 -15.39 -7.41
N GLU A 64 7.99 -15.93 -6.23
CA GLU A 64 6.60 -16.15 -5.79
C GLU A 64 5.88 -14.83 -5.45
N ALA A 65 6.57 -13.89 -4.83
CA ALA A 65 6.00 -12.60 -4.49
C ALA A 65 5.85 -11.71 -5.73
N ASP A 66 6.80 -11.78 -6.67
CA ASP A 66 6.71 -11.10 -7.97
C ASP A 66 5.52 -11.60 -8.79
N GLU A 67 5.21 -12.89 -8.77
CA GLU A 67 4.08 -13.44 -9.52
C GLU A 67 2.74 -12.93 -8.96
N ILE A 68 2.59 -12.91 -7.62
CA ILE A 68 1.38 -12.39 -6.97
C ILE A 68 1.24 -10.88 -7.19
N LEU A 69 2.33 -10.12 -7.11
CA LEU A 69 2.31 -8.67 -7.29
C LEU A 69 2.36 -8.23 -8.75
N ALA A 70 3.00 -8.99 -9.64
CA ALA A 70 2.98 -8.72 -11.08
C ALA A 70 1.56 -8.85 -11.65
N HIS A 71 0.80 -9.84 -11.19
CA HIS A 71 -0.63 -9.93 -11.52
C HIS A 71 -1.47 -8.77 -10.95
N ALA A 72 -0.94 -8.06 -9.93
CA ALA A 72 -1.54 -6.86 -9.36
C ALA A 72 -1.06 -5.55 -10.01
N ALA A 73 0.08 -5.54 -10.70
CA ALA A 73 0.73 -4.31 -11.17
C ALA A 73 0.32 -3.87 -12.60
N VAL A 74 -0.36 -4.72 -13.37
CA VAL A 74 -0.81 -4.39 -14.72
C VAL A 74 -2.18 -3.74 -14.67
N GLY A 75 -2.25 -2.44 -14.55
CA GLY A 75 -3.54 -1.78 -14.67
C GLY A 75 -3.65 -0.36 -14.12
N ALA A 76 -2.76 0.54 -14.53
CA ALA A 76 -2.91 1.99 -14.29
C ALA A 76 -4.17 2.62 -14.94
N ALA A 77 -5.06 1.81 -15.50
CA ALA A 77 -6.28 2.26 -16.19
C ALA A 77 -7.57 1.75 -15.54
N ILE A 78 -7.52 1.37 -14.26
CA ILE A 78 -8.73 0.93 -13.57
C ILE A 78 -9.32 2.13 -12.84
N GLY A 79 -10.13 2.90 -13.58
CA GLY A 79 -10.84 4.05 -13.06
C GLY A 79 -11.71 3.77 -11.80
N ALA A 80 -12.58 4.70 -11.45
CA ALA A 80 -13.41 4.81 -10.24
C ALA A 80 -13.87 3.51 -9.50
N GLY A 81 -13.84 2.36 -10.18
CA GLY A 81 -14.26 1.08 -9.61
C GLY A 81 -13.28 0.44 -8.62
N VAL A 82 -11.96 0.67 -8.76
CA VAL A 82 -10.97 0.12 -7.79
C VAL A 82 -10.95 0.98 -6.54
N GLY A 83 -10.99 2.30 -6.69
CA GLY A 83 -11.04 3.21 -5.54
C GLY A 83 -12.21 2.86 -4.63
N ALA A 84 -13.44 2.81 -5.16
CA ALA A 84 -14.63 2.46 -4.36
C ALA A 84 -14.56 1.06 -3.72
N TYR A 85 -13.95 0.08 -4.42
CA TYR A 85 -13.74 -1.26 -3.89
C TYR A 85 -12.77 -1.26 -2.69
N MET A 86 -11.68 -0.51 -2.81
CA MET A 86 -10.70 -0.37 -1.75
C MET A 86 -11.23 0.50 -0.60
N ASP A 87 -12.03 1.54 -0.88
CA ASP A 87 -12.67 2.38 0.14
C ASP A 87 -13.61 1.56 1.04
N ALA A 88 -14.46 0.73 0.43
CA ALA A 88 -15.35 -0.15 1.17
C ALA A 88 -14.59 -1.22 2.00
N GLN A 89 -13.47 -1.71 1.48
CA GLN A 89 -12.61 -2.65 2.22
C GLN A 89 -11.89 -1.96 3.38
N GLU A 90 -11.37 -0.74 3.16
CA GLU A 90 -10.71 0.07 4.19
C GLU A 90 -11.66 0.40 5.35
N GLU A 91 -12.88 0.81 5.05
CA GLU A 91 -13.90 1.11 6.05
C GLU A 91 -14.13 -0.08 6.99
N LYS A 92 -14.31 -1.29 6.43
CA LYS A 92 -14.53 -2.50 7.23
C LYS A 92 -13.30 -2.90 8.04
N LEU A 93 -12.10 -2.85 7.43
CA LEU A 93 -10.85 -3.18 8.12
C LEU A 93 -10.53 -2.20 9.24
N GLY A 94 -10.84 -0.91 9.05
CA GLY A 94 -10.58 0.14 10.03
C GLY A 94 -11.38 0.04 11.33
N HIS A 95 -12.41 -0.78 11.38
CA HIS A 95 -13.21 -1.04 12.59
C HIS A 95 -12.71 -2.23 13.42
N ILE A 96 -11.72 -2.98 12.93
CA ILE A 96 -11.23 -4.20 13.61
C ILE A 96 -10.33 -3.82 14.80
N PRO A 97 -10.64 -4.29 16.02
CA PRO A 97 -9.86 -3.96 17.21
C PRO A 97 -8.41 -4.45 17.13
N GLY A 98 -7.48 -3.66 17.65
CA GLY A 98 -6.06 -4.03 17.70
C GLY A 98 -5.30 -3.88 16.39
N THR A 99 -5.95 -3.31 15.37
CA THR A 99 -5.33 -2.98 14.08
C THR A 99 -5.31 -1.48 13.83
N SER A 100 -4.40 -1.03 12.99
CA SER A 100 -4.54 0.26 12.32
C SER A 100 -4.43 0.05 10.80
N VAL A 101 -5.26 0.73 10.04
CA VAL A 101 -5.30 0.63 8.59
C VAL A 101 -4.85 1.94 8.00
N GLU A 102 -3.92 1.87 7.05
CA GLU A 102 -3.40 3.01 6.31
C GLU A 102 -3.56 2.76 4.81
N ARG A 103 -4.02 3.77 4.08
CA ARG A 103 -4.01 3.74 2.62
C ARG A 103 -2.66 4.20 2.09
N ILE A 104 -1.92 3.29 1.47
CA ILE A 104 -0.60 3.56 0.87
C ILE A 104 -0.75 4.17 -0.53
N SER A 105 -1.72 3.68 -1.30
CA SER A 105 -2.05 4.17 -2.64
C SER A 105 -3.52 3.89 -2.96
N ASP A 106 -4.01 4.37 -4.11
CA ASP A 106 -5.40 4.17 -4.54
C ASP A 106 -5.82 2.70 -4.60
N ASP A 107 -4.86 1.80 -4.76
CA ASP A 107 -5.06 0.36 -4.91
C ASP A 107 -4.47 -0.49 -3.76
N THR A 108 -3.90 0.14 -2.72
CA THR A 108 -3.12 -0.58 -1.70
C THR A 108 -3.44 -0.08 -0.28
N LEU A 109 -3.82 -1.02 0.58
CA LEU A 109 -4.00 -0.83 2.02
C LEU A 109 -2.91 -1.55 2.79
N LEU A 110 -2.52 -1.00 3.92
CA LEU A 110 -1.65 -1.61 4.91
C LEU A 110 -2.42 -1.77 6.23
N ILE A 111 -2.52 -2.99 6.71
CA ILE A 111 -3.09 -3.30 8.02
C ILE A 111 -1.92 -3.57 8.94
N HIS A 112 -1.78 -2.80 9.97
CA HIS A 112 -0.71 -2.89 10.94
C HIS A 112 -1.19 -3.56 12.24
N PHE A 113 -0.43 -4.54 12.71
CA PHE A 113 -0.60 -5.22 13.99
C PHE A 113 0.63 -5.08 14.87
N ASP A 114 0.43 -4.70 16.12
CA ASP A 114 1.45 -4.87 17.17
C ASP A 114 1.69 -6.37 17.41
N SER A 115 2.93 -6.81 17.25
CA SER A 115 3.32 -8.21 17.42
C SER A 115 3.05 -8.73 18.83
N ASP A 116 3.12 -7.85 19.84
CA ASP A 116 2.89 -8.21 21.24
C ASP A 116 1.39 -8.55 21.50
N ILE A 117 0.49 -8.11 20.62
CA ILE A 117 -0.92 -8.52 20.60
C ILE A 117 -1.06 -9.90 19.97
N LEU A 118 -0.34 -10.14 18.87
CA LEU A 118 -0.45 -11.38 18.09
C LEU A 118 0.23 -12.56 18.77
N PHE A 119 1.40 -12.35 19.38
CA PHE A 119 2.28 -13.42 19.86
C PHE A 119 2.77 -13.17 21.29
N SER A 120 3.13 -14.23 21.97
CA SER A 120 3.96 -14.14 23.18
C SER A 120 5.40 -13.76 22.80
N ILE A 121 6.16 -13.30 23.80
CA ILE A 121 7.58 -12.95 23.63
C ILE A 121 8.33 -14.12 22.98
N ASP A 122 9.18 -13.83 22.00
CA ASP A 122 10.01 -14.80 21.26
C ASP A 122 9.24 -16.01 20.71
N SER A 123 7.97 -15.81 20.37
CA SER A 123 7.07 -16.85 19.88
C SER A 123 6.44 -16.44 18.55
N ALA A 124 6.13 -17.45 17.73
CA ALA A 124 5.28 -17.34 16.54
C ALA A 124 3.92 -18.03 16.72
N SER A 125 3.58 -18.45 17.95
CA SER A 125 2.28 -19.03 18.27
C SER A 125 1.26 -17.91 18.50
N LEU A 126 0.19 -17.88 17.71
CA LEU A 126 -0.86 -16.89 17.82
C LEU A 126 -1.58 -16.98 19.16
N SER A 127 -1.72 -15.84 19.84
CA SER A 127 -2.45 -15.73 21.09
C SER A 127 -3.94 -15.98 20.90
N ALA A 128 -4.62 -16.38 21.96
CA ALA A 128 -6.08 -16.54 21.90
C ALA A 128 -6.80 -15.19 21.63
N GLY A 129 -6.25 -14.09 22.19
CA GLY A 129 -6.84 -12.75 22.04
C GLY A 129 -6.74 -12.19 20.61
N SER A 130 -5.69 -12.56 19.86
CA SER A 130 -5.52 -12.09 18.48
C SER A 130 -6.40 -12.79 17.46
N LYS A 131 -6.89 -13.98 17.76
CA LYS A 131 -7.66 -14.79 16.82
C LYS A 131 -8.97 -14.12 16.41
N GLY A 132 -9.62 -13.40 17.33
CA GLY A 132 -10.84 -12.65 17.03
C GLY A 132 -10.62 -11.61 15.92
N SER A 133 -9.61 -10.76 16.07
CA SER A 133 -9.28 -9.74 15.06
C SER A 133 -8.84 -10.36 13.74
N LEU A 134 -8.10 -11.48 13.77
CA LEU A 134 -7.71 -12.21 12.57
C LEU A 134 -8.92 -12.88 11.88
N ASP A 135 -9.94 -13.32 12.64
CA ASP A 135 -11.19 -13.85 12.10
C ASP A 135 -11.98 -12.76 11.36
N GLU A 136 -12.05 -11.56 11.94
CA GLU A 136 -12.69 -10.41 11.30
C GLU A 136 -11.93 -10.00 10.03
N ILE A 137 -10.60 -9.95 10.05
CA ILE A 137 -9.79 -9.70 8.85
C ILE A 137 -10.06 -10.77 7.78
N ALA A 138 -10.03 -12.05 8.15
CA ALA A 138 -10.31 -13.13 7.20
C ALA A 138 -11.70 -12.98 6.56
N SER A 139 -12.72 -12.59 7.34
CA SER A 139 -14.07 -12.33 6.84
C SER A 139 -14.07 -11.22 5.79
N VAL A 140 -13.41 -10.09 6.08
CA VAL A 140 -13.31 -8.98 5.12
C VAL A 140 -12.51 -9.40 3.89
N LEU A 141 -11.37 -10.08 4.04
CA LEU A 141 -10.57 -10.55 2.91
C LEU A 141 -11.33 -11.53 2.00
N ASN A 142 -12.20 -12.37 2.57
CA ASN A 142 -13.07 -13.29 1.81
C ASN A 142 -14.17 -12.55 1.05
N GLU A 143 -14.72 -11.48 1.63
CA GLU A 143 -15.70 -10.63 0.96
C GLU A 143 -15.08 -9.85 -0.21
N TYR A 144 -13.77 -9.55 -0.14
CA TYR A 144 -13.02 -8.82 -1.15
C TYR A 144 -11.97 -9.69 -1.86
N PRO A 145 -12.39 -10.66 -2.71
CA PRO A 145 -11.47 -11.65 -3.29
C PRO A 145 -10.53 -11.11 -4.38
N LYS A 146 -10.77 -9.89 -4.88
CA LYS A 146 -9.97 -9.30 -5.96
C LYS A 146 -8.73 -8.53 -5.47
N THR A 147 -8.10 -9.02 -4.39
CA THR A 147 -6.87 -8.45 -3.84
C THR A 147 -5.79 -9.52 -3.71
N ALA A 148 -4.53 -9.13 -3.85
CA ALA A 148 -3.36 -9.89 -3.44
C ALA A 148 -2.98 -9.47 -2.01
N ILE A 149 -2.42 -10.39 -1.24
CA ILE A 149 -2.14 -10.19 0.18
C ILE A 149 -0.71 -10.61 0.47
N VAL A 150 0.05 -9.73 1.12
CA VAL A 150 1.40 -10.03 1.59
C VAL A 150 1.45 -9.81 3.09
N VAL A 151 1.72 -10.88 3.85
CA VAL A 151 1.93 -10.81 5.29
C VAL A 151 3.41 -10.59 5.56
N GLN A 152 3.76 -9.55 6.30
CA GLN A 152 5.13 -9.09 6.54
C GLN A 152 5.42 -9.09 8.03
N GLY A 153 6.43 -9.85 8.46
CA GLY A 153 6.86 -9.90 9.85
C GLY A 153 8.09 -9.05 10.10
N TYR A 154 8.14 -8.38 11.26
CA TYR A 154 9.25 -7.53 11.67
C TYR A 154 9.58 -7.77 13.14
N THR A 155 10.84 -7.54 13.52
CA THR A 155 11.33 -7.56 14.90
C THR A 155 11.93 -6.20 15.28
N ASP A 156 12.23 -6.03 16.53
CA ASP A 156 13.20 -5.02 16.97
C ASP A 156 14.63 -5.55 16.80
N SER A 157 15.64 -4.73 17.16
CA SER A 157 17.04 -5.09 17.05
C SER A 157 17.58 -5.88 18.27
N THR A 158 16.71 -6.52 19.06
CA THR A 158 17.14 -7.36 20.18
C THR A 158 17.44 -8.77 19.69
N GLY A 159 18.65 -9.26 19.95
CA GLY A 159 19.09 -10.58 19.48
C GLY A 159 20.06 -10.52 18.31
N THR A 160 20.19 -11.63 17.59
CA THR A 160 21.00 -11.69 16.36
C THR A 160 20.13 -11.47 15.13
N GLU A 161 20.70 -10.92 14.08
CA GLU A 161 20.01 -10.70 12.80
C GLU A 161 19.40 -12.00 12.26
N GLU A 162 20.16 -13.11 12.31
CA GLU A 162 19.68 -14.42 11.86
C GLU A 162 18.45 -14.90 12.66
N HIS A 163 18.48 -14.76 14.01
CA HIS A 163 17.34 -15.09 14.87
C HIS A 163 16.12 -14.22 14.53
N ASN A 164 16.33 -12.92 14.36
CA ASN A 164 15.28 -11.97 14.06
C ASN A 164 14.66 -12.24 12.67
N GLN A 165 15.48 -12.61 11.69
CA GLN A 165 15.00 -13.01 10.38
C GLN A 165 14.11 -14.24 10.48
N ASP A 166 14.57 -15.33 11.09
CA ASP A 166 13.78 -16.56 11.27
C ASP A 166 12.49 -16.31 12.08
N LEU A 167 12.56 -15.54 13.17
CA LEU A 167 11.37 -15.24 13.99
C LEU A 167 10.33 -14.46 13.19
N SER A 168 10.75 -13.47 12.40
CA SER A 168 9.86 -12.65 11.59
C SER A 168 9.17 -13.48 10.49
N GLU A 169 9.90 -14.38 9.83
CA GLU A 169 9.36 -15.32 8.84
C GLU A 169 8.32 -16.24 9.45
N ARG A 170 8.64 -16.88 10.58
CA ARG A 170 7.72 -17.77 11.29
C ARG A 170 6.44 -17.03 11.72
N ARG A 171 6.53 -15.78 12.16
CA ARG A 171 5.38 -14.94 12.53
C ARG A 171 4.51 -14.61 11.32
N ALA A 172 5.12 -14.18 10.23
CA ALA A 172 4.38 -13.92 8.98
C ALA A 172 3.67 -15.18 8.48
N GLN A 173 4.38 -16.32 8.49
CA GLN A 173 3.81 -17.60 8.08
C GLN A 173 2.67 -18.07 8.99
N ALA A 174 2.76 -17.84 10.30
CA ALA A 174 1.71 -18.21 11.25
C ALA A 174 0.41 -17.42 10.97
N VAL A 175 0.52 -16.11 10.70
CA VAL A 175 -0.64 -15.29 10.33
C VAL A 175 -1.21 -15.74 8.98
N LYS A 176 -0.38 -15.93 7.94
CA LYS A 176 -0.82 -16.44 6.64
C LYS A 176 -1.59 -17.75 6.81
N ASN A 177 -1.00 -18.72 7.49
CA ASN A 177 -1.61 -20.03 7.70
C ASN A 177 -2.96 -19.94 8.42
N TYR A 178 -3.05 -19.05 9.41
CA TYR A 178 -4.31 -18.82 10.11
C TYR A 178 -5.40 -18.27 9.18
N LEU A 179 -5.08 -17.27 8.37
CA LEU A 179 -6.01 -16.69 7.41
C LEU A 179 -6.45 -17.72 6.35
N VAL A 180 -5.53 -18.59 5.88
CA VAL A 180 -5.87 -19.70 4.98
C VAL A 180 -6.85 -20.69 5.64
N ILE A 181 -6.62 -21.06 6.91
CA ILE A 181 -7.55 -21.91 7.67
C ILE A 181 -8.95 -21.26 7.80
N ARG A 182 -9.01 -19.91 7.81
CA ARG A 182 -10.25 -19.13 7.82
C ARG A 182 -10.86 -18.90 6.43
N GLY A 183 -10.35 -19.61 5.41
CA GLY A 183 -10.93 -19.63 4.06
C GLY A 183 -10.38 -18.58 3.09
N VAL A 184 -9.36 -17.81 3.48
CA VAL A 184 -8.69 -16.90 2.54
C VAL A 184 -7.89 -17.74 1.54
N ASP A 185 -8.11 -17.52 0.24
CA ASP A 185 -7.46 -18.30 -0.81
C ASP A 185 -5.94 -18.13 -0.79
N GLU A 186 -5.22 -19.23 -0.60
CA GLU A 186 -3.78 -19.25 -0.47
C GLU A 186 -3.05 -18.72 -1.71
N VAL A 187 -3.62 -18.93 -2.91
CA VAL A 187 -3.01 -18.47 -4.18
C VAL A 187 -2.83 -16.94 -4.25
N ARG A 188 -3.56 -16.21 -3.44
CA ARG A 188 -3.46 -14.74 -3.37
C ARG A 188 -2.61 -14.25 -2.19
N MET A 189 -1.95 -15.15 -1.46
CA MET A 189 -1.23 -14.83 -0.23
C MET A 189 0.24 -15.21 -0.31
N SER A 190 1.11 -14.33 0.18
CA SER A 190 2.51 -14.62 0.50
C SER A 190 2.86 -14.20 1.92
N ALA A 191 3.92 -14.75 2.49
CA ALA A 191 4.45 -14.38 3.80
C ALA A 191 5.94 -14.11 3.68
N LEU A 192 6.42 -13.01 4.28
CA LEU A 192 7.80 -12.55 4.23
C LEU A 192 8.25 -12.10 5.62
N GLY A 193 9.47 -12.46 6.00
CA GLY A 193 10.15 -11.93 7.16
C GLY A 193 11.16 -10.87 6.75
N PHE A 194 11.24 -9.80 7.51
CA PHE A 194 12.19 -8.71 7.33
C PHE A 194 13.14 -8.55 8.53
N GLY A 195 12.99 -9.38 9.56
CA GLY A 195 13.79 -9.24 10.77
C GLY A 195 13.75 -7.82 11.31
N GLU A 196 14.93 -7.31 11.66
CA GLU A 196 15.13 -5.95 12.17
C GLU A 196 15.50 -4.93 11.08
N SER A 197 15.54 -5.32 9.81
CA SER A 197 16.10 -4.51 8.71
C SER A 197 15.28 -3.27 8.34
N SER A 198 14.01 -3.20 8.79
CA SER A 198 13.07 -2.12 8.41
C SER A 198 12.37 -1.50 9.63
N PRO A 199 13.12 -0.80 10.51
CA PRO A 199 12.55 -0.17 11.69
C PRO A 199 11.69 1.05 11.32
N ILE A 200 10.54 1.20 12.00
CA ILE A 200 9.67 2.38 11.87
C ILE A 200 9.83 3.35 13.06
N ALA A 201 10.58 2.94 14.06
CA ALA A 201 10.90 3.74 15.24
C ALA A 201 12.29 3.43 15.76
N SER A 202 12.79 4.25 16.70
CA SER A 202 14.12 4.05 17.27
C SER A 202 14.19 2.80 18.14
N ASN A 203 15.12 1.89 17.85
CA ASN A 203 15.41 0.72 18.68
C ASN A 203 16.07 1.06 20.03
N SER A 204 16.50 2.30 20.24
CA SER A 204 17.11 2.73 21.50
C SER A 204 16.11 2.87 22.66
N THR A 205 14.81 2.98 22.35
CA THR A 205 13.75 3.10 23.35
C THR A 205 12.82 1.89 23.33
N GLU A 206 12.28 1.52 24.51
CA GLU A 206 11.32 0.41 24.56
C GLU A 206 10.05 0.67 23.76
N SER A 207 9.55 1.90 23.80
CA SER A 207 8.39 2.27 22.97
C SER A 207 8.67 2.15 21.48
N GLY A 208 9.88 2.48 21.03
CA GLY A 208 10.27 2.32 19.64
C GLY A 208 10.48 0.86 19.25
N ARG A 209 11.12 0.06 20.09
CA ARG A 209 11.22 -1.39 19.88
C ARG A 209 9.85 -2.04 19.76
N ARG A 210 8.92 -1.70 20.64
CA ARG A 210 7.55 -2.20 20.54
C ARG A 210 6.89 -1.88 19.21
N MET A 211 7.09 -0.68 18.67
CA MET A 211 6.58 -0.31 17.35
C MET A 211 7.25 -1.10 16.22
N ASN A 212 8.53 -1.47 16.40
CA ASN A 212 9.25 -2.27 15.42
C ASN A 212 8.81 -3.74 15.43
N ARG A 213 8.45 -4.29 16.59
CA ARG A 213 7.83 -5.63 16.71
C ARG A 213 6.41 -5.58 16.17
N ARG A 214 6.23 -5.85 14.89
CA ARG A 214 4.94 -5.78 14.21
C ARG A 214 4.75 -6.84 13.15
N VAL A 215 3.51 -7.05 12.77
CA VAL A 215 3.14 -7.74 11.54
C VAL A 215 2.26 -6.81 10.72
N ASP A 216 2.65 -6.60 9.49
CA ASP A 216 1.92 -5.81 8.52
C ASP A 216 1.24 -6.73 7.50
N ILE A 217 -0.01 -6.45 7.14
CA ILE A 217 -0.72 -7.15 6.06
C ILE A 217 -0.97 -6.15 4.95
N LEU A 218 -0.22 -6.28 3.88
CA LEU A 218 -0.40 -5.48 2.67
C LEU A 218 -1.49 -6.09 1.82
N VAL A 219 -2.50 -5.31 1.48
CA VAL A 219 -3.65 -5.72 0.66
C VAL A 219 -3.68 -4.87 -0.60
N LYS A 220 -3.44 -5.48 -1.75
CA LYS A 220 -3.36 -4.78 -3.03
C LYS A 220 -4.42 -5.28 -4.01
N ALA A 221 -5.17 -4.35 -4.63
CA ALA A 221 -6.14 -4.71 -5.66
C ALA A 221 -5.44 -5.40 -6.84
N LYS A 222 -6.01 -6.52 -7.31
CA LYS A 222 -5.56 -7.17 -8.55
C LYS A 222 -6.08 -6.37 -9.75
N ALA A 223 -5.19 -6.09 -10.68
CA ALA A 223 -5.60 -5.63 -12.02
C ALA A 223 -6.47 -6.70 -12.70
N LYS A 224 -7.46 -6.25 -13.48
CA LYS A 224 -8.22 -7.14 -14.35
C LYS A 224 -7.40 -7.53 -15.57
#